data_08a7a5d6ca0b58c7df967f2b047d6f31
#
_entry.id   08a7a5d6ca0b58c7df967f2b047d6f31
#
_cell.length_a   1.000
_cell.length_b   1.000
_cell.length_c   1.000
_cell.angle_alpha   90.00
_cell.angle_beta   90.00
_cell.angle_gamma   90.00
#
_symmetry.space_group_name_H-M   'P 1'
#
loop_
_entity.id
_entity.type
_entity.pdbx_description
1 polymer ?
#
loop_
_entity_poly.entity_id
_entity_poly.type
_entity_poly.pdbx_seq_one_letter_code
_entity_poly.pdbx_strand_id
1 'polypeptide(L)'
;MVTPLRQDGQTVHEAGVHQLVERLVQQGVHGLFVGGTTGEVWALDDEQWARLVRFAVEAGQGRVPLYAGVSHSATAGAVARARQAEQLGADVVVSLPPYYVPPSQADIVRHFQALVAATTLPVMIYQFPGIAKTSVALSTYAELAAIPGVVGAKDSLCDVTEFRHMINLLRGQGQDFRLFLGSDVLADVAVLLGAQGVVPSISNVIAPLLVAAYEAAVMGEWERSRIALTRVCDLKAIYRVALTESFFDGFIAGLKCALELLGVEAGPPAAPIPACNAEQRKALESLLRKGGVLK
;
A
#
# COMPACT_ATOMS: atom_id res chain seq x y z
N MET A 1 2.77 -1.15 3.51
CA MET A 1 3.87 -1.67 4.33
C MET A 1 4.08 -3.14 3.99
N VAL A 2 5.34 -3.65 3.92
CA VAL A 2 5.58 -5.10 3.86
C VAL A 2 5.13 -5.75 5.17
N THR A 3 4.87 -7.06 5.16
CA THR A 3 4.60 -7.82 6.38
C THR A 3 5.87 -8.51 6.84
N PRO A 4 6.49 -8.09 7.94
CA PRO A 4 7.58 -8.84 8.54
C PRO A 4 7.13 -10.24 8.95
N LEU A 5 7.84 -11.26 8.46
CA LEU A 5 7.57 -12.66 8.76
C LEU A 5 8.76 -13.28 9.50
N ARG A 6 8.49 -14.32 10.31
CA ARG A 6 9.54 -15.15 10.89
C ARG A 6 10.25 -15.96 9.80
N GLN A 7 11.31 -16.65 10.14
CA GLN A 7 12.10 -17.46 9.18
C GLN A 7 11.31 -18.60 8.53
N ASP A 8 10.14 -18.93 9.07
CA ASP A 8 9.19 -19.89 8.46
C ASP A 8 8.45 -19.33 7.23
N GLY A 9 8.53 -18.02 6.98
CA GLY A 9 7.83 -17.34 5.89
C GLY A 9 6.31 -17.32 6.02
N GLN A 10 5.77 -17.60 7.21
CA GLN A 10 4.33 -17.74 7.46
C GLN A 10 3.86 -16.94 8.69
N THR A 11 4.63 -16.98 9.77
CA THR A 11 4.25 -16.34 11.03
C THR A 11 4.64 -14.87 11.04
N VAL A 12 3.68 -13.99 11.32
CA VAL A 12 3.94 -12.55 11.46
C VAL A 12 4.92 -12.30 12.62
N HIS A 13 5.98 -11.55 12.32
CA HIS A 13 7.05 -11.26 13.26
C HIS A 13 6.78 -9.93 14.00
N GLU A 14 6.31 -10.01 15.23
CA GLU A 14 5.92 -8.86 16.06
C GLU A 14 7.02 -7.80 16.15
N ALA A 15 8.23 -8.18 16.54
CA ALA A 15 9.35 -7.23 16.68
C ALA A 15 9.66 -6.55 15.33
N GLY A 16 9.64 -7.28 14.22
CA GLY A 16 9.84 -6.72 12.89
C GLY A 16 8.75 -5.73 12.49
N VAL A 17 7.47 -6.00 12.86
CA VAL A 17 6.37 -5.05 12.63
C VAL A 17 6.60 -3.77 13.43
N HIS A 18 6.95 -3.87 14.71
CA HIS A 18 7.22 -2.72 15.58
C HIS A 18 8.41 -1.90 15.06
N GLN A 19 9.52 -2.54 14.68
CA GLN A 19 10.69 -1.87 14.10
C GLN A 19 10.33 -1.11 12.80
N LEU A 20 9.56 -1.74 11.91
CA LEU A 20 9.19 -1.13 10.64
C LEU A 20 8.22 0.05 10.83
N VAL A 21 7.21 -0.11 11.69
CA VAL A 21 6.26 0.97 12.00
C VAL A 21 7.00 2.15 12.62
N GLU A 22 7.83 1.91 13.64
CA GLU A 22 8.60 2.97 14.30
C GLU A 22 9.50 3.70 13.31
N ARG A 23 10.23 2.96 12.47
CA ARG A 23 11.06 3.52 11.40
C ARG A 23 10.27 4.42 10.46
N LEU A 24 9.12 3.97 9.96
CA LEU A 24 8.30 4.73 9.01
C LEU A 24 7.73 6.00 9.65
N VAL A 25 7.22 5.90 10.88
CA VAL A 25 6.70 7.06 11.63
C VAL A 25 7.79 8.09 11.87
N GLN A 26 8.98 7.67 12.33
CA GLN A 26 10.14 8.55 12.51
C GLN A 26 10.62 9.19 11.20
N GLN A 27 10.40 8.53 10.08
CA GLN A 27 10.72 9.04 8.75
C GLN A 27 9.65 9.96 8.16
N GLY A 28 8.59 10.27 8.92
CA GLY A 28 7.60 11.29 8.59
C GLY A 28 6.50 10.83 7.64
N VAL A 29 6.21 9.52 7.53
CA VAL A 29 5.06 9.07 6.73
C VAL A 29 3.76 9.59 7.33
N HIS A 30 2.79 9.96 6.47
CA HIS A 30 1.51 10.53 6.88
C HIS A 30 0.44 9.47 7.21
N GLY A 31 0.73 8.20 7.00
CA GLY A 31 -0.16 7.08 7.29
C GLY A 31 0.48 5.74 6.97
N LEU A 32 -0.08 4.67 7.50
CA LEU A 32 0.39 3.30 7.31
C LEU A 32 -0.71 2.45 6.65
N PHE A 33 -0.40 1.81 5.53
CA PHE A 33 -1.29 0.83 4.91
C PHE A 33 -0.73 -0.58 5.09
N VAL A 34 -1.37 -1.38 5.94
CA VAL A 34 -1.02 -2.77 6.26
C VAL A 34 -1.98 -3.75 5.58
N GLY A 35 -1.55 -4.98 5.33
CA GLY A 35 -2.40 -5.98 4.68
C GLY A 35 -2.80 -5.65 3.25
N GLY A 36 -2.00 -4.84 2.54
CA GLY A 36 -2.13 -4.63 1.10
C GLY A 36 -1.32 -5.64 0.29
N THR A 37 -1.20 -5.42 -1.04
CA THR A 37 -0.45 -6.30 -1.95
C THR A 37 1.03 -6.40 -1.55
N THR A 38 1.67 -5.26 -1.26
CA THR A 38 3.06 -5.21 -0.75
C THR A 38 3.19 -5.91 0.61
N GLY A 39 2.12 -5.95 1.39
CA GLY A 39 2.02 -6.63 2.67
C GLY A 39 1.68 -8.11 2.57
N GLU A 40 1.74 -8.70 1.38
CA GLU A 40 1.54 -10.15 1.15
C GLU A 40 0.21 -10.67 1.74
N VAL A 41 -0.86 -9.85 1.73
CA VAL A 41 -2.17 -10.19 2.32
C VAL A 41 -2.74 -11.52 1.78
N TRP A 42 -2.37 -11.88 0.55
CA TRP A 42 -2.78 -13.11 -0.12
C TRP A 42 -2.19 -14.38 0.53
N ALA A 43 -1.12 -14.25 1.32
CA ALA A 43 -0.45 -15.35 2.01
C ALA A 43 -0.78 -15.43 3.51
N LEU A 44 -1.52 -14.46 4.03
CA LEU A 44 -1.90 -14.40 5.44
C LEU A 44 -3.27 -15.05 5.64
N ASP A 45 -3.35 -16.06 6.50
CA ASP A 45 -4.61 -16.48 7.05
C ASP A 45 -5.22 -15.39 7.96
N ASP A 46 -6.44 -15.59 8.43
CA ASP A 46 -7.14 -14.56 9.21
C ASP A 46 -6.49 -14.31 10.58
N GLU A 47 -5.85 -15.32 11.17
CA GLU A 47 -5.11 -15.17 12.43
C GLU A 47 -3.86 -14.30 12.22
N GLN A 48 -3.04 -14.62 11.22
CA GLN A 48 -1.82 -13.86 10.93
C GLN A 48 -2.15 -12.45 10.44
N TRP A 49 -3.22 -12.27 9.68
CA TRP A 49 -3.71 -10.95 9.29
C TRP A 49 -4.12 -10.13 10.54
N ALA A 50 -4.85 -10.71 11.45
CA ALA A 50 -5.25 -10.03 12.69
C ALA A 50 -4.04 -9.67 13.57
N ARG A 51 -3.04 -10.54 13.66
CA ARG A 51 -1.77 -10.25 14.35
C ARG A 51 -1.04 -9.07 13.71
N LEU A 52 -0.96 -9.03 12.39
CA LEU A 52 -0.34 -7.91 11.67
C LEU A 52 -1.02 -6.57 12.00
N VAL A 53 -2.35 -6.52 11.90
CA VAL A 53 -3.11 -5.29 12.19
C VAL A 53 -2.91 -4.87 13.64
N ARG A 54 -3.06 -5.79 14.59
CA ARG A 54 -2.88 -5.51 16.01
C ARG A 54 -1.50 -4.95 16.32
N PHE A 55 -0.43 -5.61 15.89
CA PHE A 55 0.94 -5.15 16.14
C PHE A 55 1.23 -3.80 15.49
N ALA A 56 0.66 -3.53 14.31
CA ALA A 56 0.82 -2.25 13.65
C ALA A 56 0.07 -1.13 14.40
N VAL A 57 -1.14 -1.38 14.92
CA VAL A 57 -1.87 -0.44 15.79
C VAL A 57 -1.12 -0.17 17.08
N GLU A 58 -0.66 -1.21 17.78
CA GLU A 58 0.11 -1.11 19.01
C GLU A 58 1.41 -0.31 18.80
N ALA A 59 2.14 -0.57 17.72
CA ALA A 59 3.35 0.16 17.39
C ALA A 59 3.08 1.60 16.92
N GLY A 60 1.99 1.81 16.19
CA GLY A 60 1.59 3.13 15.66
C GLY A 60 1.18 4.12 16.74
N GLN A 61 0.52 3.63 17.80
CA GLN A 61 0.07 4.43 18.97
C GLN A 61 -0.74 5.68 18.58
N GLY A 62 -1.50 5.63 17.49
CA GLY A 62 -2.27 6.77 16.99
C GLY A 62 -1.44 7.93 16.45
N ARG A 63 -0.12 7.78 16.30
CA ARG A 63 0.76 8.84 15.76
C ARG A 63 0.48 9.16 14.28
N VAL A 64 0.02 8.19 13.54
CA VAL A 64 -0.43 8.30 12.15
C VAL A 64 -1.60 7.36 11.91
N PRO A 65 -2.54 7.69 11.00
CA PRO A 65 -3.67 6.81 10.70
C PRO A 65 -3.22 5.47 10.11
N LEU A 66 -3.90 4.39 10.53
CA LEU A 66 -3.67 3.04 10.08
C LEU A 66 -4.81 2.56 9.17
N TYR A 67 -4.44 2.25 7.94
CA TYR A 67 -5.31 1.71 6.90
C TYR A 67 -5.15 0.19 6.86
N ALA A 68 -6.22 -0.55 7.20
CA ALA A 68 -6.22 -2.01 7.18
C ALA A 68 -6.76 -2.54 5.86
N GLY A 69 -5.95 -3.31 5.14
CA GLY A 69 -6.37 -4.01 3.93
C GLY A 69 -7.22 -5.23 4.28
N VAL A 70 -8.51 -5.17 3.92
CA VAL A 70 -9.49 -6.22 4.21
C VAL A 70 -9.86 -7.05 2.97
N SER A 71 -9.11 -6.90 1.88
CA SER A 71 -9.39 -7.56 0.61
C SER A 71 -9.48 -9.09 0.76
N HIS A 72 -10.52 -9.67 0.16
CA HIS A 72 -10.76 -11.10 0.16
C HIS A 72 -11.42 -11.54 -1.16
N SER A 73 -11.30 -12.80 -1.53
CA SER A 73 -11.93 -13.34 -2.74
C SER A 73 -13.46 -13.35 -2.68
N ALA A 74 -14.04 -13.33 -1.48
CA ALA A 74 -15.47 -13.28 -1.24
C ALA A 74 -15.85 -12.10 -0.32
N THR A 75 -17.00 -11.48 -0.55
CA THR A 75 -17.52 -10.37 0.27
C THR A 75 -17.62 -10.72 1.74
N ALA A 76 -18.05 -11.95 2.07
CA ALA A 76 -18.18 -12.39 3.47
C ALA A 76 -16.86 -12.35 4.24
N GLY A 77 -15.75 -12.76 3.61
CA GLY A 77 -14.41 -12.67 4.22
C GLY A 77 -13.94 -11.24 4.41
N ALA A 78 -14.16 -10.36 3.41
CA ALA A 78 -13.83 -8.94 3.52
C ALA A 78 -14.64 -8.26 4.64
N VAL A 79 -15.93 -8.58 4.77
CA VAL A 79 -16.82 -8.11 5.86
C VAL A 79 -16.32 -8.58 7.24
N ALA A 80 -15.91 -9.85 7.36
CA ALA A 80 -15.36 -10.37 8.62
C ALA A 80 -14.08 -9.62 9.03
N ARG A 81 -13.15 -9.39 8.06
CA ARG A 81 -11.94 -8.62 8.30
C ARG A 81 -12.22 -7.14 8.60
N ALA A 82 -13.23 -6.52 7.98
CA ALA A 82 -13.60 -5.14 8.28
C ALA A 82 -14.08 -4.96 9.73
N ARG A 83 -14.94 -5.87 10.23
CA ARG A 83 -15.36 -5.88 11.63
C ARG A 83 -14.19 -6.10 12.59
N GLN A 84 -13.30 -6.99 12.23
CA GLN A 84 -12.13 -7.29 13.06
C GLN A 84 -11.13 -6.11 13.04
N ALA A 85 -10.94 -5.42 11.91
CA ALA A 85 -10.12 -4.21 11.82
C ALA A 85 -10.58 -3.12 12.78
N GLU A 86 -11.91 -2.89 12.86
CA GLU A 86 -12.50 -1.95 13.80
C GLU A 86 -12.23 -2.35 15.26
N GLN A 87 -12.42 -3.62 15.60
CA GLN A 87 -12.14 -4.14 16.95
C GLN A 87 -10.66 -4.03 17.33
N LEU A 88 -9.77 -4.12 16.35
CA LEU A 88 -8.33 -4.02 16.55
C LEU A 88 -7.81 -2.57 16.59
N GLY A 89 -8.67 -1.59 16.30
CA GLY A 89 -8.32 -0.16 16.38
C GLY A 89 -7.70 0.42 15.12
N ALA A 90 -7.98 -0.15 13.95
CA ALA A 90 -7.66 0.50 12.68
C ALA A 90 -8.51 1.77 12.48
N ASP A 91 -8.03 2.72 11.66
CA ASP A 91 -8.73 3.98 11.40
C ASP A 91 -9.55 3.93 10.09
N VAL A 92 -9.11 3.15 9.12
CA VAL A 92 -9.73 3.03 7.79
C VAL A 92 -9.62 1.60 7.29
N VAL A 93 -10.66 1.07 6.67
CA VAL A 93 -10.57 -0.19 5.93
C VAL A 93 -10.41 0.05 4.43
N VAL A 94 -9.57 -0.76 3.79
CA VAL A 94 -9.23 -0.65 2.36
C VAL A 94 -9.51 -1.98 1.68
N SER A 95 -10.32 -2.01 0.62
CA SER A 95 -10.65 -3.25 -0.08
C SER A 95 -10.48 -3.14 -1.59
N LEU A 96 -9.86 -4.18 -2.19
CA LEU A 96 -10.08 -4.50 -3.60
C LEU A 96 -11.54 -4.94 -3.81
N PRO A 97 -12.11 -4.81 -5.02
CA PRO A 97 -13.23 -5.66 -5.41
C PRO A 97 -12.90 -7.14 -5.17
N PRO A 98 -13.89 -8.01 -4.98
CA PRO A 98 -13.65 -9.46 -4.94
C PRO A 98 -12.80 -9.92 -6.14
N TYR A 99 -11.86 -10.80 -5.89
CA TYR A 99 -10.95 -11.30 -6.91
C TYR A 99 -11.05 -12.82 -7.04
N TYR A 100 -10.32 -13.43 -7.98
CA TYR A 100 -10.39 -14.83 -8.41
C TYR A 100 -11.57 -15.09 -9.37
N VAL A 101 -12.81 -14.77 -8.98
CA VAL A 101 -13.97 -14.73 -9.89
C VAL A 101 -14.29 -13.26 -10.13
N PRO A 102 -14.07 -12.73 -11.36
CA PRO A 102 -14.30 -11.32 -11.64
C PRO A 102 -15.76 -10.91 -11.43
N PRO A 103 -16.05 -9.93 -10.55
CA PRO A 103 -17.40 -9.45 -10.32
C PRO A 103 -17.87 -8.51 -11.44
N SER A 104 -19.20 -8.40 -11.64
CA SER A 104 -19.78 -7.31 -12.42
C SER A 104 -19.67 -5.97 -11.68
N GLN A 105 -19.89 -4.84 -12.37
CA GLN A 105 -19.90 -3.52 -11.73
C GLN A 105 -20.96 -3.41 -10.63
N ALA A 106 -22.14 -3.98 -10.84
CA ALA A 106 -23.19 -4.04 -9.83
C ALA A 106 -22.81 -4.91 -8.62
N ASP A 107 -22.01 -5.99 -8.81
CA ASP A 107 -21.48 -6.78 -7.71
C ASP A 107 -20.44 -5.99 -6.90
N ILE A 108 -19.63 -5.16 -7.57
CA ILE A 108 -18.68 -4.27 -6.89
C ILE A 108 -19.44 -3.28 -5.99
N VAL A 109 -20.50 -2.66 -6.47
CA VAL A 109 -21.32 -1.75 -5.66
C VAL A 109 -21.89 -2.49 -4.43
N ARG A 110 -22.48 -3.67 -4.64
CA ARG A 110 -22.99 -4.50 -3.52
C ARG A 110 -21.92 -4.89 -2.51
N HIS A 111 -20.71 -5.17 -2.99
CA HIS A 111 -19.57 -5.49 -2.10
C HIS A 111 -19.24 -4.33 -1.16
N PHE A 112 -19.10 -3.11 -1.69
CA PHE A 112 -18.79 -1.93 -0.88
C PHE A 112 -19.96 -1.52 0.02
N GLN A 113 -21.20 -1.68 -0.40
CA GLN A 113 -22.39 -1.52 0.45
C GLN A 113 -22.34 -2.47 1.66
N ALA A 114 -21.99 -3.75 1.44
CA ALA A 114 -21.84 -4.72 2.51
C ALA A 114 -20.70 -4.39 3.48
N LEU A 115 -19.59 -3.83 2.99
CA LEU A 115 -18.49 -3.38 3.83
C LEU A 115 -18.91 -2.21 4.72
N VAL A 116 -19.51 -1.18 4.15
CA VAL A 116 -19.99 -0.01 4.92
C VAL A 116 -21.04 -0.41 5.96
N ALA A 117 -21.93 -1.36 5.64
CA ALA A 117 -22.89 -1.87 6.60
C ALA A 117 -22.29 -2.72 7.73
N ALA A 118 -21.03 -3.15 7.61
CA ALA A 118 -20.37 -4.07 8.53
C ALA A 118 -19.50 -3.38 9.58
N THR A 119 -19.09 -2.14 9.37
CA THR A 119 -18.16 -1.39 10.22
C THR A 119 -18.54 0.09 10.28
N THR A 120 -18.19 0.77 11.37
CA THR A 120 -18.29 2.24 11.47
C THR A 120 -17.07 2.95 10.89
N LEU A 121 -16.01 2.21 10.56
CA LEU A 121 -14.80 2.78 9.96
C LEU A 121 -15.06 3.29 8.53
N PRO A 122 -14.40 4.38 8.12
CA PRO A 122 -14.37 4.80 6.73
C PRO A 122 -13.87 3.67 5.82
N VAL A 123 -14.50 3.50 4.65
CA VAL A 123 -14.15 2.48 3.66
C VAL A 123 -13.50 3.14 2.45
N MET A 124 -12.33 2.65 2.06
CA MET A 124 -11.61 3.10 0.89
C MET A 124 -11.57 2.00 -0.18
N ILE A 125 -11.83 2.38 -1.42
CA ILE A 125 -11.72 1.50 -2.58
C ILE A 125 -10.25 1.32 -2.92
N TYR A 126 -9.84 0.09 -3.22
CA TYR A 126 -8.54 -0.18 -3.80
C TYR A 126 -8.70 -0.68 -5.24
N GLN A 127 -8.17 0.06 -6.21
CA GLN A 127 -8.13 -0.34 -7.60
C GLN A 127 -6.74 -0.86 -7.94
N PHE A 128 -6.66 -2.14 -8.30
CA PHE A 128 -5.46 -2.76 -8.86
C PHE A 128 -5.83 -3.90 -9.83
N PRO A 129 -6.20 -3.59 -11.08
CA PRO A 129 -6.66 -4.58 -12.05
C PRO A 129 -5.63 -5.67 -12.35
N GLY A 130 -4.33 -5.36 -12.25
CA GLY A 130 -3.25 -6.33 -12.38
C GLY A 130 -3.37 -7.51 -11.41
N ILE A 131 -3.93 -7.29 -10.23
CA ILE A 131 -4.16 -8.30 -9.18
C ILE A 131 -5.61 -8.77 -9.17
N ALA A 132 -6.57 -7.84 -9.09
CA ALA A 132 -7.99 -8.18 -8.97
C ALA A 132 -8.59 -8.73 -10.26
N LYS A 133 -7.93 -8.59 -11.41
CA LYS A 133 -8.44 -8.96 -12.75
C LYS A 133 -9.76 -8.28 -13.12
N THR A 134 -10.08 -7.21 -12.41
CA THR A 134 -11.30 -6.41 -12.58
C THR A 134 -10.97 -4.95 -12.33
N SER A 135 -11.50 -4.06 -13.18
CA SER A 135 -11.44 -2.62 -13.00
C SER A 135 -12.79 -2.10 -12.49
N VAL A 136 -12.73 -1.10 -11.62
CA VAL A 136 -13.89 -0.30 -11.24
C VAL A 136 -14.08 0.76 -12.32
N ALA A 137 -15.20 0.75 -13.02
CA ALA A 137 -15.49 1.73 -14.06
C ALA A 137 -15.71 3.14 -13.48
N LEU A 138 -15.46 4.18 -14.27
CA LEU A 138 -15.66 5.56 -13.81
C LEU A 138 -17.12 5.82 -13.35
N SER A 139 -18.11 5.27 -14.06
CA SER A 139 -19.52 5.34 -13.62
C SER A 139 -19.76 4.68 -12.26
N THR A 140 -19.09 3.56 -12.01
CA THR A 140 -19.17 2.83 -10.73
C THR A 140 -18.52 3.62 -9.61
N TYR A 141 -17.42 4.35 -9.87
CA TYR A 141 -16.85 5.26 -8.88
C TYR A 141 -17.83 6.35 -8.45
N ALA A 142 -18.63 6.91 -9.38
CA ALA A 142 -19.67 7.88 -9.04
C ALA A 142 -20.75 7.27 -8.12
N GLU A 143 -21.18 6.04 -8.41
CA GLU A 143 -22.14 5.32 -7.55
C GLU A 143 -21.55 5.02 -6.16
N LEU A 144 -20.29 4.56 -6.10
CA LEU A 144 -19.61 4.24 -4.85
C LEU A 144 -19.36 5.48 -3.99
N ALA A 145 -18.98 6.60 -4.62
CA ALA A 145 -18.77 7.86 -3.92
C ALA A 145 -20.06 8.42 -3.31
N ALA A 146 -21.23 8.05 -3.84
CA ALA A 146 -22.52 8.42 -3.28
C ALA A 146 -22.92 7.60 -2.04
N ILE A 147 -22.21 6.52 -1.71
CA ILE A 147 -22.50 5.67 -0.55
C ILE A 147 -21.88 6.33 0.70
N PRO A 148 -22.69 6.72 1.70
CA PRO A 148 -22.15 7.24 2.97
C PRO A 148 -21.20 6.21 3.60
N GLY A 149 -19.98 6.66 3.99
CA GLY A 149 -18.96 5.80 4.55
C GLY A 149 -17.89 5.33 3.53
N VAL A 150 -18.14 5.43 2.22
CA VAL A 150 -17.09 5.29 1.21
C VAL A 150 -16.39 6.64 1.05
N VAL A 151 -15.12 6.74 1.48
CA VAL A 151 -14.44 8.03 1.65
C VAL A 151 -13.32 8.30 0.64
N GLY A 152 -13.02 7.36 -0.22
CA GLY A 152 -11.93 7.56 -1.16
C GLY A 152 -11.52 6.30 -1.93
N ALA A 153 -10.48 6.46 -2.74
CA ALA A 153 -9.89 5.36 -3.47
C ALA A 153 -8.36 5.47 -3.57
N LYS A 154 -7.71 4.31 -3.56
CA LYS A 154 -6.33 4.15 -4.01
C LYS A 154 -6.33 3.52 -5.38
N ASP A 155 -5.73 4.20 -6.37
CA ASP A 155 -5.54 3.66 -7.71
C ASP A 155 -4.09 3.20 -7.93
N SER A 156 -3.93 1.92 -8.29
CA SER A 156 -2.64 1.32 -8.67
C SER A 156 -2.61 0.85 -10.14
N LEU A 157 -3.56 1.30 -10.97
CA LEU A 157 -3.48 1.20 -12.42
C LEU A 157 -2.36 2.13 -12.93
N CYS A 158 -2.23 3.30 -12.30
CA CYS A 158 -1.25 4.33 -12.62
C CYS A 158 -1.38 4.87 -14.06
N ASP A 159 -2.56 4.75 -14.68
CA ASP A 159 -2.90 5.48 -15.90
C ASP A 159 -3.25 6.93 -15.53
N VAL A 160 -2.35 7.85 -15.83
CA VAL A 160 -2.49 9.27 -15.47
C VAL A 160 -3.71 9.90 -16.15
N THR A 161 -4.07 9.45 -17.34
CA THR A 161 -5.24 9.96 -18.07
C THR A 161 -6.53 9.52 -17.39
N GLU A 162 -6.66 8.23 -17.08
CA GLU A 162 -7.82 7.70 -16.39
C GLU A 162 -7.94 8.28 -14.97
N PHE A 163 -6.82 8.41 -14.26
CA PHE A 163 -6.79 9.03 -12.95
C PHE A 163 -7.25 10.50 -12.98
N ARG A 164 -6.88 11.27 -14.02
CA ARG A 164 -7.38 12.63 -14.24
C ARG A 164 -8.90 12.65 -14.47
N HIS A 165 -9.42 11.72 -15.27
CA HIS A 165 -10.87 11.60 -15.47
C HIS A 165 -11.60 11.30 -14.17
N MET A 166 -11.06 10.39 -13.35
CA MET A 166 -11.62 10.05 -12.03
C MET A 166 -11.64 11.28 -11.09
N ILE A 167 -10.54 12.03 -11.01
CA ILE A 167 -10.48 13.27 -10.22
C ILE A 167 -11.54 14.28 -10.69
N ASN A 168 -11.66 14.50 -12.00
CA ASN A 168 -12.62 15.46 -12.55
C ASN A 168 -14.07 15.03 -12.28
N LEU A 169 -14.36 13.74 -12.39
CA LEU A 169 -15.68 13.19 -12.11
C LEU A 169 -16.10 13.39 -10.65
N LEU A 170 -15.15 13.21 -9.71
CA LEU A 170 -15.45 13.18 -8.27
C LEU A 170 -15.36 14.56 -7.61
N ARG A 171 -14.64 15.53 -8.20
CA ARG A 171 -14.53 16.91 -7.67
C ARG A 171 -15.87 17.66 -7.53
N GLY A 172 -16.86 17.30 -8.32
CA GLY A 172 -18.16 18.01 -8.36
C GLY A 172 -19.25 17.41 -7.47
N GLN A 173 -19.00 16.32 -6.78
CA GLN A 173 -20.05 15.56 -6.09
C GLN A 173 -20.29 16.00 -4.63
N GLY A 174 -19.64 17.07 -4.16
CA GLY A 174 -19.90 17.66 -2.83
C GLY A 174 -19.48 16.81 -1.63
N GLN A 175 -18.81 15.68 -1.86
CA GLN A 175 -18.28 14.79 -0.83
C GLN A 175 -16.77 14.93 -0.75
N ASP A 176 -16.22 14.83 0.47
CA ASP A 176 -14.76 14.78 0.70
C ASP A 176 -14.20 13.40 0.31
N PHE A 177 -14.26 13.09 -1.00
CA PHE A 177 -13.78 11.83 -1.55
C PHE A 177 -12.29 11.93 -1.90
N ARG A 178 -11.46 11.18 -1.20
CA ARG A 178 -10.01 11.28 -1.26
C ARG A 178 -9.41 10.29 -2.25
N LEU A 179 -8.51 10.77 -3.10
CA LEU A 179 -7.85 9.96 -4.11
C LEU A 179 -6.35 9.85 -3.83
N PHE A 180 -5.85 8.62 -3.86
CA PHE A 180 -4.44 8.31 -3.68
C PHE A 180 -3.91 7.53 -4.88
N LEU A 181 -2.73 7.90 -5.37
CA LEU A 181 -2.09 7.18 -6.46
C LEU A 181 -1.11 6.13 -5.90
N GLY A 182 -1.21 4.90 -6.38
CA GLY A 182 -0.35 3.77 -5.96
C GLY A 182 0.98 3.71 -6.71
N SER A 183 1.63 4.85 -6.90
CA SER A 183 2.88 4.95 -7.68
C SER A 183 4.06 5.33 -6.80
N ASP A 184 5.22 4.74 -7.08
CA ASP A 184 6.48 5.09 -6.43
C ASP A 184 7.10 6.39 -6.98
N VAL A 185 6.72 6.82 -8.19
CA VAL A 185 7.46 7.85 -8.93
C VAL A 185 6.60 9.01 -9.46
N LEU A 186 5.32 9.05 -9.09
CA LEU A 186 4.37 10.05 -9.59
C LEU A 186 3.77 10.91 -8.45
N ALA A 187 4.53 11.17 -7.39
CA ALA A 187 4.02 11.95 -6.26
C ALA A 187 3.71 13.40 -6.67
N ASP A 188 4.56 14.02 -7.48
CA ASP A 188 4.38 15.34 -8.05
C ASP A 188 3.16 15.39 -8.99
N VAL A 189 3.03 14.42 -9.88
CA VAL A 189 1.90 14.31 -10.81
C VAL A 189 0.59 14.11 -10.04
N ALA A 190 0.56 13.27 -9.00
CA ALA A 190 -0.62 13.06 -8.18
C ALA A 190 -1.11 14.37 -7.54
N VAL A 191 -0.19 15.14 -6.94
CA VAL A 191 -0.48 16.46 -6.34
C VAL A 191 -0.92 17.46 -7.40
N LEU A 192 -0.24 17.53 -8.55
CA LEU A 192 -0.58 18.43 -9.65
C LEU A 192 -2.00 18.15 -10.19
N LEU A 193 -2.43 16.90 -10.22
CA LEU A 193 -3.78 16.52 -10.60
C LEU A 193 -4.83 16.84 -9.52
N GLY A 194 -4.41 17.00 -8.26
CA GLY A 194 -5.25 17.29 -7.12
C GLY A 194 -5.64 16.07 -6.29
N ALA A 195 -4.84 15.01 -6.35
CA ALA A 195 -4.93 13.88 -5.41
C ALA A 195 -4.42 14.29 -4.02
N GLN A 196 -4.92 13.62 -2.98
CA GLN A 196 -4.56 13.88 -1.60
C GLN A 196 -3.25 13.20 -1.19
N GLY A 197 -2.70 12.32 -2.02
CA GLY A 197 -1.43 11.68 -1.72
C GLY A 197 -1.06 10.51 -2.62
N VAL A 198 -0.02 9.82 -2.20
CA VAL A 198 0.47 8.60 -2.85
C VAL A 198 0.66 7.48 -1.83
N VAL A 199 0.54 6.24 -2.27
CA VAL A 199 0.78 5.04 -1.46
C VAL A 199 1.85 4.18 -2.13
N PRO A 200 3.13 4.64 -2.08
CA PRO A 200 4.24 3.99 -2.76
C PRO A 200 4.76 2.80 -1.96
N SER A 201 5.18 1.76 -2.67
CA SER A 201 5.72 0.56 -2.03
C SER A 201 7.17 0.72 -1.59
N ILE A 202 7.97 1.45 -2.38
CA ILE A 202 9.38 1.69 -2.07
C ILE A 202 9.59 2.56 -0.83
N SER A 203 8.53 3.24 -0.34
CA SER A 203 8.56 3.98 0.94
C SER A 203 8.94 3.12 2.13
N ASN A 204 8.72 1.80 2.09
CA ASN A 204 9.22 0.89 3.12
C ASN A 204 10.74 1.05 3.36
N VAL A 205 11.50 1.37 2.32
CA VAL A 205 12.98 1.48 2.36
C VAL A 205 13.45 2.93 2.40
N ILE A 206 12.82 3.81 1.63
CA ILE A 206 13.27 5.19 1.38
C ILE A 206 12.20 6.24 1.64
N ALA A 207 11.38 6.07 2.68
CA ALA A 207 10.30 7.00 3.02
C ALA A 207 10.73 8.48 3.02
N PRO A 208 11.90 8.90 3.57
CA PRO A 208 12.27 10.31 3.60
C PRO A 208 12.34 10.98 2.22
N LEU A 209 12.75 10.25 1.18
CA LEU A 209 12.78 10.80 -0.18
C LEU A 209 11.36 11.02 -0.74
N LEU A 210 10.44 10.13 -0.45
CA LEU A 210 9.05 10.23 -0.92
C LEU A 210 8.26 11.27 -0.13
N VAL A 211 8.49 11.37 1.18
CA VAL A 211 7.92 12.44 2.02
C VAL A 211 8.39 13.78 1.50
N ALA A 212 9.71 13.96 1.30
CA ALA A 212 10.26 15.21 0.79
C ALA A 212 9.74 15.56 -0.62
N ALA A 213 9.57 14.56 -1.50
CA ALA A 213 9.02 14.77 -2.84
C ALA A 213 7.57 15.23 -2.79
N TYR A 214 6.76 14.57 -1.96
CA TYR A 214 5.34 14.90 -1.79
C TYR A 214 5.15 16.29 -1.18
N GLU A 215 5.84 16.60 -0.08
CA GLU A 215 5.74 17.89 0.61
C GLU A 215 6.21 19.04 -0.29
N ALA A 216 7.30 18.86 -1.03
CA ALA A 216 7.75 19.83 -2.01
C ALA A 216 6.70 20.08 -3.11
N ALA A 217 6.06 19.02 -3.62
CA ALA A 217 4.99 19.15 -4.60
C ALA A 217 3.78 19.92 -4.03
N VAL A 218 3.36 19.62 -2.79
CA VAL A 218 2.27 20.33 -2.10
C VAL A 218 2.57 21.82 -1.94
N MET A 219 3.84 22.18 -1.70
CA MET A 219 4.29 23.58 -1.61
C MET A 219 4.49 24.24 -2.98
N GLY A 220 4.32 23.51 -4.11
CA GLY A 220 4.60 24.02 -5.45
C GLY A 220 6.09 24.09 -5.80
N GLU A 221 6.95 23.48 -4.99
CA GLU A 221 8.41 23.41 -5.21
C GLU A 221 8.77 22.28 -6.17
N TRP A 222 8.25 22.36 -7.40
CA TRP A 222 8.29 21.27 -8.40
C TRP A 222 9.70 20.75 -8.70
N GLU A 223 10.70 21.64 -8.77
CA GLU A 223 12.08 21.24 -9.04
C GLU A 223 12.66 20.40 -7.88
N ARG A 224 12.36 20.76 -6.65
CA ARG A 224 12.77 20.01 -5.46
C ARG A 224 12.10 18.63 -5.42
N SER A 225 10.80 18.57 -5.74
CA SER A 225 10.08 17.31 -5.89
C SER A 225 10.70 16.42 -6.96
N ARG A 226 10.98 17.00 -8.16
CA ARG A 226 11.59 16.29 -9.29
C ARG A 226 12.96 15.70 -8.92
N ILE A 227 13.82 16.47 -8.24
CA ILE A 227 15.14 15.99 -7.80
C ILE A 227 14.99 14.78 -6.86
N ALA A 228 14.08 14.84 -5.88
CA ALA A 228 13.82 13.73 -4.97
C ALA A 228 13.30 12.49 -5.72
N LEU A 229 12.35 12.67 -6.65
CA LEU A 229 11.79 11.57 -7.45
C LEU A 229 12.82 10.96 -8.42
N THR A 230 13.76 11.73 -8.95
CA THR A 230 14.87 11.18 -9.74
C THR A 230 15.66 10.15 -8.91
N ARG A 231 15.99 10.47 -7.66
CA ARG A 231 16.66 9.53 -6.75
C ARG A 231 15.80 8.31 -6.43
N VAL A 232 14.50 8.49 -6.29
CA VAL A 232 13.54 7.36 -6.13
C VAL A 232 13.60 6.46 -7.36
N CYS A 233 13.60 7.01 -8.58
CA CYS A 233 13.71 6.24 -9.82
C CYS A 233 14.99 5.38 -9.86
N ASP A 234 16.13 5.94 -9.47
CA ASP A 234 17.40 5.21 -9.41
C ASP A 234 17.32 4.05 -8.40
N LEU A 235 16.75 4.29 -7.22
CA LEU A 235 16.61 3.30 -6.15
C LEU A 235 15.54 2.24 -6.43
N LYS A 236 14.63 2.45 -7.37
CA LYS A 236 13.70 1.39 -7.85
C LYS A 236 14.43 0.19 -8.47
N ALA A 237 15.72 0.32 -8.76
CA ALA A 237 16.56 -0.83 -9.12
C ALA A 237 16.55 -1.95 -8.05
N ILE A 238 16.14 -1.65 -6.80
CA ILE A 238 15.89 -2.66 -5.74
C ILE A 238 14.99 -3.79 -6.27
N TYR A 239 13.93 -3.47 -6.99
CA TYR A 239 12.99 -4.46 -7.53
C TYR A 239 13.61 -5.35 -8.61
N ARG A 240 14.57 -4.82 -9.37
CA ARG A 240 15.22 -5.57 -10.47
C ARG A 240 16.35 -6.45 -10.01
N VAL A 241 17.06 -6.07 -8.95
CA VAL A 241 18.17 -6.86 -8.41
C VAL A 241 17.70 -8.22 -7.89
N ALA A 242 16.53 -8.24 -7.26
CA ALA A 242 15.95 -9.48 -6.74
C ALA A 242 15.04 -10.21 -7.76
N LEU A 243 14.87 -9.63 -8.97
CA LEU A 243 13.98 -10.19 -9.99
C LEU A 243 14.47 -11.57 -10.44
N THR A 244 13.55 -12.53 -10.45
CA THR A 244 13.71 -13.84 -11.08
C THR A 244 12.86 -13.90 -12.36
N GLU A 245 11.77 -14.66 -12.36
CA GLU A 245 10.87 -14.79 -13.51
C GLU A 245 9.62 -13.90 -13.39
N SER A 246 9.25 -13.50 -12.17
CA SER A 246 8.07 -12.71 -11.88
C SER A 246 8.44 -11.34 -11.29
N PHE A 247 7.74 -10.28 -11.74
CA PHE A 247 7.88 -8.96 -11.15
C PHE A 247 7.66 -8.97 -9.62
N PHE A 248 6.69 -9.76 -9.14
CA PHE A 248 6.39 -9.82 -7.71
C PHE A 248 7.51 -10.47 -6.90
N ASP A 249 8.28 -11.39 -7.50
CA ASP A 249 9.44 -12.01 -6.85
C ASP A 249 10.46 -10.93 -6.49
N GLY A 250 10.89 -10.15 -7.48
CA GLY A 250 11.85 -9.08 -7.28
C GLY A 250 11.34 -7.96 -6.39
N PHE A 251 10.08 -7.62 -6.55
CA PHE A 251 9.42 -6.55 -5.82
C PHE A 251 9.41 -6.80 -4.31
N ILE A 252 8.83 -7.92 -3.85
CA ILE A 252 8.69 -8.22 -2.42
C ILE A 252 10.02 -8.66 -1.82
N ALA A 253 10.74 -9.57 -2.47
CA ALA A 253 12.03 -10.04 -2.00
C ALA A 253 13.06 -8.90 -1.90
N GLY A 254 13.08 -8.01 -2.89
CA GLY A 254 13.97 -6.85 -2.91
C GLY A 254 13.70 -5.89 -1.74
N LEU A 255 12.43 -5.57 -1.48
CA LEU A 255 12.05 -4.71 -0.35
C LEU A 255 12.43 -5.32 0.99
N LYS A 256 12.10 -6.60 1.22
CA LYS A 256 12.41 -7.27 2.49
C LYS A 256 13.91 -7.41 2.69
N CYS A 257 14.66 -7.80 1.67
CA CYS A 257 16.10 -7.89 1.75
C CYS A 257 16.76 -6.52 2.00
N ALA A 258 16.27 -5.45 1.37
CA ALA A 258 16.74 -4.09 1.63
C ALA A 258 16.46 -3.65 3.08
N LEU A 259 15.31 -3.98 3.63
CA LEU A 259 14.95 -3.71 5.03
C LEU A 259 15.87 -4.46 6.00
N GLU A 260 16.18 -5.74 5.75
CA GLU A 260 17.15 -6.52 6.51
C GLU A 260 18.53 -5.87 6.52
N LEU A 261 18.99 -5.36 5.37
CA LEU A 261 20.25 -4.61 5.28
C LEU A 261 20.23 -3.30 6.08
N LEU A 262 19.04 -2.74 6.30
CA LEU A 262 18.82 -1.52 7.10
C LEU A 262 18.52 -1.82 8.58
N GLY A 263 18.63 -3.08 9.01
CA GLY A 263 18.46 -3.49 10.40
C GLY A 263 17.02 -3.71 10.85
N VAL A 264 16.07 -3.84 9.92
CA VAL A 264 14.68 -4.22 10.21
C VAL A 264 14.50 -5.71 10.00
N GLU A 265 13.99 -6.42 10.98
CA GLU A 265 13.71 -7.86 10.93
C GLU A 265 12.50 -8.17 10.05
N ALA A 266 12.65 -7.98 8.71
CA ALA A 266 11.58 -8.17 7.76
C ALA A 266 11.31 -9.65 7.43
N GLY A 267 12.32 -10.50 7.58
CA GLY A 267 12.27 -11.92 7.25
C GLY A 267 12.11 -12.21 5.75
N PRO A 268 11.96 -13.50 5.40
CA PRO A 268 11.76 -13.89 4.01
C PRO A 268 10.38 -13.49 3.48
N PRO A 269 10.20 -13.40 2.15
CA PRO A 269 8.85 -13.40 1.56
C PRO A 269 8.09 -14.67 1.90
N ALA A 270 6.75 -14.59 1.86
CA ALA A 270 5.91 -15.77 1.91
C ALA A 270 6.05 -16.61 0.62
N ALA A 271 5.96 -17.93 0.74
CA ALA A 271 5.93 -18.81 -0.42
C ALA A 271 4.75 -18.45 -1.36
N PRO A 272 4.91 -18.59 -2.68
CA PRO A 272 6.02 -19.20 -3.39
C PRO A 272 7.19 -18.24 -3.72
N ILE A 273 7.19 -17.00 -3.24
CA ILE A 273 8.23 -16.01 -3.55
C ILE A 273 9.55 -16.40 -2.90
N PRO A 274 10.66 -16.57 -3.68
CA PRO A 274 11.95 -16.91 -3.12
C PRO A 274 12.58 -15.71 -2.38
N ALA A 275 13.32 -16.00 -1.31
CA ALA A 275 14.16 -14.98 -0.69
C ALA A 275 15.36 -14.63 -1.59
N CYS A 276 15.93 -13.43 -1.42
CA CYS A 276 17.16 -13.04 -2.09
C CYS A 276 18.31 -13.98 -1.74
N ASN A 277 19.05 -14.43 -2.75
CA ASN A 277 20.29 -15.15 -2.55
C ASN A 277 21.46 -14.23 -2.15
N ALA A 278 22.62 -14.80 -1.85
CA ALA A 278 23.78 -14.03 -1.37
C ALA A 278 24.30 -13.02 -2.40
N GLU A 279 24.23 -13.33 -3.69
CA GLU A 279 24.66 -12.43 -4.76
C GLU A 279 23.71 -11.25 -4.90
N GLN A 280 22.39 -11.49 -4.91
CA GLN A 280 21.36 -10.47 -4.93
C GLN A 280 21.45 -9.57 -3.69
N ARG A 281 21.66 -10.14 -2.50
CA ARG A 281 21.84 -9.39 -1.26
C ARG A 281 23.06 -8.45 -1.36
N LYS A 282 24.20 -8.92 -1.87
CA LYS A 282 25.41 -8.10 -2.08
C LYS A 282 25.18 -6.99 -3.09
N ALA A 283 24.46 -7.27 -4.16
CA ALA A 283 24.11 -6.26 -5.18
C ALA A 283 23.17 -5.20 -4.59
N LEU A 284 22.19 -5.59 -3.78
CA LEU A 284 21.30 -4.65 -3.06
C LEU A 284 22.08 -3.78 -2.07
N GLU A 285 23.00 -4.36 -1.30
CA GLU A 285 23.86 -3.59 -0.40
C GLU A 285 24.65 -2.52 -1.16
N SER A 286 25.27 -2.90 -2.28
CA SER A 286 26.01 -1.95 -3.12
C SER A 286 25.10 -0.83 -3.66
N LEU A 287 23.88 -1.17 -4.09
CA LEU A 287 22.89 -0.22 -4.58
C LEU A 287 22.48 0.79 -3.48
N LEU A 288 22.18 0.29 -2.28
CA LEU A 288 21.77 1.12 -1.14
C LEU A 288 22.90 2.05 -0.66
N ARG A 289 24.17 1.57 -0.67
CA ARG A 289 25.35 2.40 -0.36
C ARG A 289 25.53 3.50 -1.41
N LYS A 290 25.49 3.17 -2.70
CA LYS A 290 25.59 4.17 -3.79
C LYS A 290 24.47 5.20 -3.73
N GLY A 291 23.24 4.78 -3.36
CA GLY A 291 22.10 5.66 -3.19
C GLY A 291 22.11 6.50 -1.90
N GLY A 292 23.10 6.30 -1.02
CA GLY A 292 23.22 6.99 0.27
C GLY A 292 22.14 6.60 1.29
N VAL A 293 21.55 5.41 1.13
CA VAL A 293 20.50 4.86 2.02
C VAL A 293 21.13 4.02 3.12
N LEU A 294 22.20 3.30 2.80
CA LEU A 294 23.03 2.53 3.72
C LEU A 294 24.40 3.22 3.86
N LYS A 295 24.85 3.40 5.09
CA LYS A 295 26.17 3.98 5.41
C LYS A 295 27.31 2.98 5.21
#